data_e9afb7d6af120c9ad96327fed237dbdd
#
_entry.id   e9afb7d6af120c9ad96327fed237dbdd
#
_cell.length_a   1.000
_cell.length_b   1.000
_cell.length_c   1.000
_cell.angle_alpha   90.00
_cell.angle_beta   90.00
_cell.angle_gamma   90.00
#
_symmetry.space_group_name_H-M   'P 1'
#
loop_
_entity.id
_entity.type
_entity.pdbx_description
1 polymer ?
#
loop_
_entity_poly.entity_id
_entity_poly.type
_entity_poly.pdbx_seq_one_letter_code
_entity_poly.pdbx_strand_id
1 'polypeptide(L)' 'MVKKKPFIHTLRRAMRLLGSGEELARRLEVSLADLSRWLRGEDSPPPRVYLTAIDLVTRGRRAIADTESAER' A
#
# COMPACT_ATOMS: atom_id res chain seq x y z
N MET A 1 1.18 -25.61 -5.33
CA MET A 1 1.96 -24.42 -5.57
C MET A 1 1.26 -23.17 -5.09
N VAL A 2 1.93 -22.37 -4.33
CA VAL A 2 1.34 -21.17 -3.76
C VAL A 2 1.39 -20.03 -4.77
N LYS A 3 0.25 -19.41 -4.97
CA LYS A 3 0.22 -18.23 -5.81
C LYS A 3 0.49 -17.02 -4.96
N LYS A 4 1.56 -16.35 -5.24
CA LYS A 4 1.86 -15.14 -4.53
C LYS A 4 1.09 -13.99 -5.12
N LYS A 5 0.53 -13.18 -4.25
CA LYS A 5 -0.19 -12.00 -4.67
C LYS A 5 0.58 -10.80 -4.15
N PRO A 6 1.52 -10.30 -4.93
CA PRO A 6 2.40 -9.24 -4.47
C PRO A 6 1.66 -7.98 -4.05
N PHE A 7 0.46 -7.75 -4.58
CA PHE A 7 -0.29 -6.59 -4.18
C PHE A 7 -0.68 -6.63 -2.70
N ILE A 8 -0.81 -7.83 -2.13
CA ILE A 8 -1.15 -7.93 -0.71
C ILE A 8 -0.02 -7.35 0.13
N HIS A 9 1.21 -7.71 -0.18
CA HIS A 9 2.37 -7.16 0.51
C HIS A 9 2.45 -5.65 0.36
N THR A 10 2.26 -5.18 -0.86
CA THR A 10 2.33 -3.76 -1.15
C THR A 10 1.27 -2.99 -0.39
N LEU A 11 0.04 -3.51 -0.39
CA LEU A 11 -1.05 -2.84 0.32
C LEU A 11 -0.81 -2.82 1.82
N ARG A 12 -0.32 -3.92 2.37
CA ARG A 12 -0.02 -3.96 3.81
C ARG A 12 1.07 -2.97 4.17
N ARG A 13 2.08 -2.88 3.33
CA ARG A 13 3.16 -1.95 3.57
C ARG A 13 2.68 -0.51 3.53
N ALA A 14 1.87 -0.19 2.52
CA ALA A 14 1.29 1.12 2.41
C ALA A 14 0.42 1.44 3.62
N MET A 15 -0.34 0.45 4.08
CA MET A 15 -1.20 0.64 5.24
C MET A 15 -0.39 0.97 6.47
N ARG A 16 0.75 0.30 6.65
CA ARG A 16 1.64 0.60 7.78
C ARG A 16 2.20 2.01 7.69
N LEU A 17 2.60 2.40 6.50
CA LEU A 17 3.18 3.73 6.32
C LEU A 17 2.18 4.83 6.61
N LEU A 18 0.92 4.60 6.26
CA LEU A 18 -0.12 5.60 6.47
C LEU A 18 -0.77 5.51 7.84
N GLY A 19 -0.57 4.41 8.53
CA GLY A 19 -1.06 4.26 9.89
C GLY A 19 -2.36 3.50 10.03
N SER A 20 -3.15 3.35 8.99
CA SER A 20 -4.40 2.62 9.07
C SER A 20 -4.90 2.23 7.69
N GLY A 21 -5.81 1.25 7.67
CA GLY A 21 -6.43 0.85 6.43
C GLY A 21 -7.38 1.90 5.89
N GLU A 22 -8.02 2.63 6.80
CA GLU A 22 -8.93 3.71 6.37
C GLU A 22 -8.17 4.79 5.63
N GLU A 23 -7.00 5.14 6.12
CA GLU A 23 -6.21 6.15 5.46
C GLU A 23 -5.75 5.67 4.09
N LEU A 24 -5.37 4.39 4.00
CA LEU A 24 -4.98 3.84 2.72
C LEU A 24 -6.13 3.85 1.72
N ALA A 25 -7.32 3.44 2.18
CA ALA A 25 -8.48 3.43 1.31
C ALA A 25 -8.77 4.84 0.78
N ARG A 26 -8.61 5.83 1.63
CA ARG A 26 -8.82 7.21 1.23
C ARG A 26 -7.81 7.64 0.18
N ARG A 27 -6.54 7.31 0.39
CA ARG A 27 -5.50 7.68 -0.56
C ARG A 27 -5.67 6.99 -1.90
N LEU A 28 -6.18 5.76 -1.88
CA LEU A 28 -6.43 5.01 -3.10
C LEU A 28 -7.77 5.36 -3.73
N GLU A 29 -8.60 6.13 -3.02
CA GLU A 29 -9.92 6.52 -3.48
C GLU A 29 -10.80 5.30 -3.72
N VAL A 30 -10.75 4.37 -2.77
CA VAL A 30 -11.56 3.16 -2.83
C VAL A 30 -12.27 2.98 -1.50
N SER A 31 -13.26 2.09 -1.48
CA SER A 31 -13.97 1.80 -0.24
C SER A 31 -13.11 0.90 0.64
N LEU A 32 -13.35 0.98 1.93
CA LEU A 32 -12.65 0.08 2.85
C LEU A 32 -13.04 -1.37 2.59
N ALA A 33 -14.27 -1.62 2.16
CA ALA A 33 -14.72 -2.96 1.82
C ALA A 33 -13.90 -3.54 0.67
N ASP A 34 -13.67 -2.74 -0.36
CA ASP A 34 -12.85 -3.19 -1.48
C ASP A 34 -11.43 -3.48 -1.03
N LEU A 35 -10.86 -2.58 -0.26
CA LEU A 35 -9.51 -2.77 0.24
C LEU A 35 -9.41 -4.06 1.06
N SER A 36 -10.40 -4.33 1.89
CA SER A 36 -10.42 -5.54 2.71
C SER A 36 -10.41 -6.79 1.85
N ARG A 37 -11.20 -6.80 0.77
CA ARG A 37 -11.22 -7.96 -0.12
C ARG A 37 -9.87 -8.20 -0.76
N TRP A 38 -9.21 -7.14 -1.17
CA TRP A 38 -7.88 -7.27 -1.76
C TRP A 38 -6.87 -7.78 -0.75
N LEU A 39 -6.95 -7.30 0.48
CA LEU A 39 -6.02 -7.74 1.52
C LEU A 39 -6.21 -9.21 1.87
N ARG A 40 -7.44 -9.73 1.71
CA ARG A 40 -7.70 -11.14 1.96
C ARG A 40 -7.41 -12.00 0.75
N GLY A 41 -7.07 -11.38 -0.37
CA GLY A 41 -6.79 -12.15 -1.58
C GLY A 41 -8.01 -12.63 -2.30
N GLU A 42 -9.20 -12.12 -1.95
CA GLU A 42 -10.43 -12.53 -2.59
C GLU A 42 -10.60 -11.89 -3.95
N ASP A 43 -9.95 -10.77 -4.15
CA ASP A 43 -10.08 -10.04 -5.39
C ASP A 43 -8.76 -9.34 -5.67
N SER A 44 -8.61 -8.78 -6.85
CA SER A 44 -7.40 -8.06 -7.23
C SER A 44 -7.71 -6.59 -7.46
N PRO A 45 -6.83 -5.70 -7.01
CA PRO A 45 -7.05 -4.28 -7.27
C PRO A 45 -6.84 -3.95 -8.75
N PRO A 46 -7.50 -2.91 -9.25
CA PRO A 46 -7.22 -2.46 -10.61
C PRO A 46 -5.76 -2.00 -10.73
N PRO A 47 -5.19 -2.05 -11.93
CA PRO A 47 -3.79 -1.63 -12.10
C PRO A 47 -3.52 -0.23 -11.58
N ARG A 48 -4.46 0.69 -11.75
CA ARG A 48 -4.30 2.06 -11.26
C ARG A 48 -4.09 2.09 -9.76
N VAL A 49 -4.89 1.30 -9.04
CA VAL A 49 -4.80 1.26 -7.58
C VAL A 49 -3.47 0.65 -7.15
N TYR A 50 -3.08 -0.43 -7.81
CA TYR A 50 -1.83 -1.10 -7.47
C TYR A 50 -0.64 -0.17 -7.69
N LEU A 51 -0.63 0.54 -8.81
CA LEU A 51 0.45 1.47 -9.09
C LEU A 51 0.51 2.60 -8.07
N THR A 52 -0.64 3.10 -7.65
CA THR A 52 -0.68 4.12 -6.62
C THR A 52 -0.13 3.58 -5.30
N ALA A 53 -0.47 2.35 -4.96
CA ALA A 53 0.03 1.74 -3.73
C ALA A 53 1.54 1.59 -3.78
N ILE A 54 2.08 1.15 -4.91
CA ILE A 54 3.52 1.03 -5.07
C ILE A 54 4.19 2.38 -4.90
N ASP A 55 3.60 3.40 -5.48
CA ASP A 55 4.13 4.76 -5.39
C ASP A 55 4.17 5.24 -3.95
N LEU A 56 3.10 4.97 -3.20
CA LEU A 56 3.04 5.35 -1.79
C LEU A 56 4.15 4.68 -0.99
N VAL A 57 4.37 3.40 -1.23
CA VAL A 57 5.42 2.67 -0.53
C VAL A 57 6.79 3.24 -0.89
N THR A 58 7.02 3.49 -2.17
CA THR A 58 8.30 3.99 -2.63
C THR A 58 8.58 5.36 -2.05
N ARG A 59 7.59 6.24 -2.06
CA ARG A 59 7.77 7.58 -1.53
C ARG A 59 7.99 7.56 -0.02
N GLY A 60 7.26 6.69 0.67
CA GLY A 60 7.44 6.58 2.10
C GLY A 60 8.84 6.15 2.47
N ARG A 61 9.37 5.19 1.73
CA ARG A 61 10.73 4.73 1.99
C ARG A 61 11.75 5.82 1.70
N ARG A 62 11.53 6.58 0.63
CA ARG A 62 12.43 7.68 0.29
C ARG A 62 12.40 8.75 1.37
N ALA A 63 11.21 9.08 1.84
CA ALA A 63 11.09 10.10 2.86
C ALA A 63 11.85 9.71 4.12
N ILE A 64 11.75 8.44 4.51
CA ILE A 64 12.47 7.95 5.68
C ILE A 64 13.97 8.03 5.45
N ALA A 65 14.42 7.58 4.26
CA ALA A 65 15.85 7.60 3.95
C ALA A 65 16.39 9.02 3.92
N ASP A 66 15.63 9.93 3.33
CA ASP A 66 16.06 11.33 3.27
C ASP A 66 16.17 11.92 4.65
N THR A 67 15.22 11.60 5.53
CA THR A 67 15.24 12.10 6.90
C THR A 67 16.48 11.59 7.61
N GLU A 68 16.79 10.33 7.44
CA GLU A 68 17.97 9.78 8.08
C GLU A 68 19.24 10.43 7.56
N SER A 69 19.29 10.68 6.28
CA SER A 69 20.46 11.35 5.70
C SER A 69 20.61 12.75 6.23
N ALA A 70 19.51 13.45 6.41
CA ALA A 70 19.54 14.83 6.87
C ALA A 70 20.06 14.94 8.30
N GLU A 71 19.92 13.89 9.07
CA GLU A 71 20.35 13.92 10.46
C GLU A 71 21.85 13.74 10.64
N ARG A 72 22.55 13.37 9.62
CA ARG A 72 23.98 13.16 9.72
C ARG A 72 24.77 14.47 9.62
#